data_c97cb58552c1f5dd9e5a9bc3be50a56e
#
_entry.id   c97cb58552c1f5dd9e5a9bc3be50a56e
#
_cell.length_a   1.000
_cell.length_b   1.000
_cell.length_c   1.000
_cell.angle_alpha   90.00
_cell.angle_beta   90.00
_cell.angle_gamma   90.00
#
_symmetry.space_group_name_H-M   'P 1'
#
loop_
_entity.id
_entity.type
_entity.pdbx_description
1 polymer ?
#
loop_
_entity_poly.entity_id
_entity_poly.type
_entity_poly.pdbx_seq_one_letter_code
_entity_poly.pdbx_strand_id
1 'polypeptide(L)'
;MKQLWEIFWSFFKIGLFTFGGGYAMLSLIHREVLDHRKWIPASEFLDLLTLAQSVPGPIAINTAVFVGYKRSGLRGACASLLGAVLPSFLIILAIALFFAGIRQNPVVDAAFKGMRPAVVALIIAPLVTLTRGMHWSMIVLAAALAGLIWWLGLSPVLILAAGAGAGIVWELSIAKKSKQ
;
A
#
# COMPACT_ATOMS: atom_id res chain seq x y z
N MET A 1 -5.99 -2.53 29.56
CA MET A 1 -5.82 -1.17 29.02
C MET A 1 -4.37 -0.87 28.65
N LYS A 2 -3.37 -1.21 29.46
CA LYS A 2 -1.94 -0.99 29.13
C LYS A 2 -1.53 -1.60 27.78
N GLN A 3 -1.95 -2.83 27.50
CA GLN A 3 -1.61 -3.55 26.26
C GLN A 3 -2.16 -2.87 25.00
N LEU A 4 -3.39 -2.35 25.03
CA LEU A 4 -3.97 -1.61 23.91
C LEU A 4 -3.25 -0.29 23.64
N TRP A 5 -2.84 0.39 24.71
CA TRP A 5 -2.05 1.61 24.62
C TRP A 5 -0.66 1.36 24.03
N GLU A 6 -0.02 0.24 24.39
CA GLU A 6 1.26 -0.17 23.81
C GLU A 6 1.13 -0.46 22.32
N ILE A 7 0.08 -1.19 21.90
CA ILE A 7 -0.21 -1.46 20.48
C ILE A 7 -0.42 -0.13 19.75
N PHE A 8 -1.33 0.71 20.22
CA PHE A 8 -1.61 2.00 19.62
C PHE A 8 -0.34 2.84 19.45
N TRP A 9 0.44 2.99 20.51
CA TRP A 9 1.63 3.85 20.50
C TRP A 9 2.76 3.31 19.61
N SER A 10 2.95 1.99 19.55
CA SER A 10 3.92 1.38 18.64
C SER A 10 3.54 1.65 17.18
N PHE A 11 2.29 1.41 16.82
CA PHE A 11 1.82 1.69 15.46
C PHE A 11 1.73 3.19 15.13
N PHE A 12 1.46 4.03 16.12
CA PHE A 12 1.49 5.49 15.96
C PHE A 12 2.89 5.98 15.59
N LYS A 13 3.92 5.51 16.27
CA LYS A 13 5.30 5.83 15.93
C LYS A 13 5.67 5.33 14.52
N ILE A 14 5.28 4.10 14.19
CA ILE A 14 5.50 3.54 12.86
C ILE A 14 4.80 4.40 11.80
N GLY A 15 3.53 4.75 11.98
CA GLY A 15 2.79 5.60 11.06
C GLY A 15 3.37 7.01 10.91
N LEU A 16 3.92 7.58 12.00
CA LEU A 16 4.54 8.90 12.01
C LEU A 16 5.88 8.93 11.26
N PHE A 17 6.71 7.90 11.44
CA PHE A 17 8.08 7.87 10.90
C PHE A 17 8.22 7.08 9.59
N THR A 18 7.12 6.59 9.02
CA THR A 18 7.17 5.89 7.75
C THR A 18 7.16 6.87 6.58
N PHE A 19 8.28 6.94 5.88
CA PHE A 19 8.42 7.63 4.60
C PHE A 19 8.74 6.60 3.52
N GLY A 20 8.08 6.67 2.34
CA GLY A 20 8.41 5.81 1.20
C GLY A 20 7.47 4.65 0.90
N GLY A 21 6.30 4.59 1.54
CA GLY A 21 5.22 3.65 1.16
C GLY A 21 5.15 2.37 1.97
N GLY A 22 4.22 1.47 1.57
CA GLY A 22 3.81 0.31 2.37
C GLY A 22 4.93 -0.69 2.71
N TYR A 23 5.89 -0.92 1.82
CA TYR A 23 7.01 -1.83 2.08
C TYR A 23 7.99 -1.28 3.13
N ALA A 24 8.22 0.03 3.15
CA ALA A 24 9.02 0.65 4.19
C ALA A 24 8.36 0.50 5.57
N MET A 25 7.04 0.69 5.62
CA MET A 25 6.26 0.48 6.84
C MET A 25 6.29 -0.98 7.31
N LEU A 26 6.26 -1.96 6.39
CA LEU A 26 6.37 -3.37 6.74
C LEU A 26 7.68 -3.70 7.45
N SER A 27 8.80 -3.14 6.99
CA SER A 27 10.10 -3.34 7.63
C SER A 27 10.12 -2.80 9.06
N LEU A 28 9.47 -1.65 9.31
CA LEU A 28 9.33 -1.08 10.64
C LEU A 28 8.40 -1.91 11.54
N ILE A 29 7.29 -2.42 10.98
CA ILE A 29 6.37 -3.32 11.70
C ILE A 29 7.11 -4.60 12.09
N HIS A 30 7.84 -5.21 11.15
CA HIS A 30 8.64 -6.41 11.41
C HIS A 30 9.59 -6.18 12.58
N ARG A 31 10.40 -5.13 12.52
CA ARG A 31 11.37 -4.79 13.57
C ARG A 31 10.71 -4.52 14.92
N GLU A 32 9.62 -3.77 14.97
CA GLU A 32 8.92 -3.47 16.23
C GLU A 32 8.27 -4.71 16.83
N VAL A 33 7.62 -5.55 16.00
CA VAL A 33 6.81 -6.69 16.46
C VAL A 33 7.67 -7.90 16.82
N LEU A 34 8.70 -8.21 16.04
CA LEU A 34 9.55 -9.39 16.23
C LEU A 34 10.76 -9.08 17.12
N ASP A 35 11.53 -8.03 16.78
CA ASP A 35 12.82 -7.79 17.40
C ASP A 35 12.67 -7.05 18.74
N HIS A 36 11.89 -5.95 18.76
CA HIS A 36 11.76 -5.10 19.94
C HIS A 36 10.75 -5.64 20.95
N ARG A 37 9.54 -5.92 20.48
CA ARG A 37 8.42 -6.29 21.36
C ARG A 37 8.25 -7.79 21.53
N LYS A 38 8.71 -8.58 20.57
CA LYS A 38 8.57 -10.04 20.55
C LYS A 38 7.11 -10.47 20.79
N TRP A 39 6.18 -9.76 20.12
CA TRP A 39 4.75 -10.02 20.28
C TRP A 39 4.31 -11.29 19.57
N ILE A 40 4.96 -11.62 18.46
CA ILE A 40 4.60 -12.72 17.58
C ILE A 40 5.91 -13.39 17.10
N PRO A 41 5.98 -14.73 16.99
CA PRO A 41 7.13 -15.41 16.41
C PRO A 41 7.22 -15.15 14.90
N ALA A 42 8.42 -15.27 14.33
CA ALA A 42 8.68 -14.95 12.92
C ALA A 42 7.84 -15.80 11.95
N SER A 43 7.61 -17.09 12.26
CA SER A 43 6.76 -17.97 11.45
C SER A 43 5.32 -17.45 11.35
N GLU A 44 4.72 -17.09 12.47
CA GLU A 44 3.35 -16.53 12.48
C GLU A 44 3.27 -15.16 11.79
N PHE A 45 4.31 -14.34 11.89
CA PHE A 45 4.34 -13.06 11.21
C PHE A 45 4.32 -13.22 9.68
N LEU A 46 5.01 -14.22 9.15
CA LEU A 46 4.98 -14.54 7.71
C LEU A 46 3.59 -14.99 7.26
N ASP A 47 2.90 -15.80 8.08
CA ASP A 47 1.52 -16.20 7.80
C ASP A 47 0.58 -14.99 7.77
N LEU A 48 0.68 -14.09 8.76
CA LEU A 48 -0.10 -12.85 8.81
C LEU A 48 0.20 -11.93 7.62
N LEU A 49 1.46 -11.87 7.18
CA LEU A 49 1.85 -11.09 6.00
C LEU A 49 1.24 -11.66 4.72
N THR A 50 1.21 -12.97 4.57
CA THR A 50 0.57 -13.65 3.44
C THR A 50 -0.92 -13.38 3.41
N LEU A 51 -1.60 -13.44 4.55
CA LEU A 51 -3.00 -13.06 4.68
C LEU A 51 -3.22 -11.58 4.34
N ALA A 52 -2.34 -10.70 4.82
CA ALA A 52 -2.42 -9.25 4.55
C ALA A 52 -2.30 -8.92 3.05
N GLN A 53 -1.53 -9.71 2.29
CA GLN A 53 -1.41 -9.57 0.84
C GLN A 53 -2.64 -10.09 0.08
N SER A 54 -3.39 -11.03 0.66
CA SER A 54 -4.61 -11.58 0.05
C SER A 54 -5.82 -10.66 0.21
N VAL A 55 -5.78 -9.73 1.15
CA VAL A 55 -6.87 -8.77 1.40
C VAL A 55 -6.65 -7.51 0.57
N PRO A 56 -7.66 -7.04 -0.19
CA PRO A 56 -7.53 -5.78 -0.93
C PRO A 56 -7.33 -4.60 0.03
N GLY A 57 -6.30 -3.79 -0.24
CA GLY A 57 -5.95 -2.62 0.57
C GLY A 57 -4.45 -2.45 0.77
N PRO A 58 -4.03 -1.40 1.50
CA PRO A 58 -2.61 -1.17 1.79
C PRO A 58 -2.04 -2.29 2.67
N ILE A 59 -1.09 -3.05 2.15
CA ILE A 59 -0.49 -4.23 2.82
C ILE A 59 -0.04 -3.90 4.25
N ALA A 60 0.59 -2.74 4.45
CA ALA A 60 1.08 -2.34 5.76
C ALA A 60 -0.04 -2.12 6.78
N ILE A 61 -1.17 -1.54 6.35
CA ILE A 61 -2.34 -1.35 7.22
C ILE A 61 -2.99 -2.69 7.52
N ASN A 62 -3.17 -3.54 6.52
CA ASN A 62 -3.69 -4.91 6.71
C ASN A 62 -2.81 -5.68 7.71
N THR A 63 -1.47 -5.63 7.55
CA THR A 63 -0.53 -6.26 8.48
C THR A 63 -0.66 -5.69 9.89
N ALA A 64 -0.76 -4.37 10.04
CA ALA A 64 -0.97 -3.74 11.34
C ALA A 64 -2.24 -4.23 12.02
N VAL A 65 -3.34 -4.33 11.27
CA VAL A 65 -4.64 -4.83 11.76
C VAL A 65 -4.52 -6.29 12.20
N PHE A 66 -3.92 -7.16 11.40
CA PHE A 66 -3.75 -8.58 11.74
C PHE A 66 -2.85 -8.78 12.97
N VAL A 67 -1.74 -8.06 13.06
CA VAL A 67 -0.87 -8.07 14.25
C VAL A 67 -1.63 -7.62 15.50
N GLY A 68 -2.37 -6.51 15.40
CA GLY A 68 -3.20 -6.02 16.49
C GLY A 68 -4.29 -7.01 16.91
N TYR A 69 -4.94 -7.63 15.93
CA TYR A 69 -5.94 -8.67 16.16
C TYR A 69 -5.35 -9.89 16.87
N LYS A 70 -4.23 -10.40 16.39
CA LYS A 70 -3.53 -11.54 17.01
C LYS A 70 -3.16 -11.25 18.46
N ARG A 71 -2.77 -10.00 18.77
CA ARG A 71 -2.33 -9.61 20.11
C ARG A 71 -3.46 -9.39 21.11
N SER A 72 -4.57 -8.80 20.71
CA SER A 72 -5.65 -8.38 21.61
C SER A 72 -7.05 -8.41 20.97
N GLY A 73 -7.27 -9.29 20.00
CA GLY A 73 -8.54 -9.44 19.30
C GLY A 73 -8.97 -8.16 18.58
N LEU A 74 -10.27 -7.97 18.42
CA LEU A 74 -10.83 -6.82 17.70
C LEU A 74 -10.39 -5.46 18.27
N ARG A 75 -10.26 -5.35 19.60
CA ARG A 75 -9.79 -4.14 20.26
C ARG A 75 -8.34 -3.81 19.89
N GLY A 76 -7.50 -4.85 19.77
CA GLY A 76 -6.11 -4.70 19.29
C GLY A 76 -6.05 -4.28 17.83
N ALA A 77 -6.89 -4.85 16.98
CA ALA A 77 -7.01 -4.45 15.58
C ALA A 77 -7.41 -2.99 15.41
N CYS A 78 -8.40 -2.52 16.17
CA CYS A 78 -8.78 -1.10 16.16
C CYS A 78 -7.64 -0.19 16.68
N ALA A 79 -6.95 -0.61 17.73
CA ALA A 79 -5.85 0.18 18.31
C ALA A 79 -4.67 0.31 17.33
N SER A 80 -4.29 -0.78 16.65
CA SER A 80 -3.21 -0.76 15.65
C SER A 80 -3.59 0.03 14.39
N LEU A 81 -4.83 -0.12 13.91
CA LEU A 81 -5.35 0.64 12.79
C LEU A 81 -5.33 2.15 13.06
N LEU A 82 -5.91 2.56 14.19
CA LEU A 82 -5.93 3.97 14.58
C LEU A 82 -4.51 4.50 14.78
N GLY A 83 -3.63 3.73 15.43
CA GLY A 83 -2.23 4.10 15.59
C GLY A 83 -1.54 4.33 14.24
N ALA A 84 -1.70 3.42 13.30
CA ALA A 84 -1.03 3.51 12.00
C ALA A 84 -1.53 4.67 11.12
N VAL A 85 -2.82 4.98 11.15
CA VAL A 85 -3.46 5.95 10.24
C VAL A 85 -3.51 7.37 10.83
N LEU A 86 -3.71 7.49 12.13
CA LEU A 86 -3.99 8.76 12.81
C LEU A 86 -2.87 9.81 12.63
N PRO A 87 -1.56 9.48 12.69
CA PRO A 87 -0.50 10.45 12.47
C PRO A 87 -0.60 11.12 11.10
N SER A 88 -0.72 10.32 10.05
CA SER A 88 -0.82 10.81 8.67
C SER A 88 -2.08 11.65 8.47
N PHE A 89 -3.21 11.21 9.03
CA PHE A 89 -4.46 11.96 9.00
C PHE A 89 -4.33 13.34 9.68
N LEU A 90 -3.75 13.38 10.89
CA LEU A 90 -3.58 14.63 11.63
C LEU A 90 -2.61 15.58 10.93
N ILE A 91 -1.52 15.08 10.36
CA ILE A 91 -0.56 15.90 9.61
C ILE A 91 -1.22 16.49 8.37
N ILE A 92 -1.94 15.69 7.59
CA ILE A 92 -2.63 16.15 6.39
C ILE A 92 -3.71 17.17 6.75
N LEU A 93 -4.47 16.91 7.81
CA LEU A 93 -5.50 17.84 8.29
C LEU A 93 -4.89 19.16 8.75
N ALA A 94 -3.82 19.13 9.54
CA ALA A 94 -3.13 20.32 9.99
C ALA A 94 -2.57 21.14 8.80
N ILE A 95 -1.95 20.45 7.84
CA ILE A 95 -1.48 21.08 6.61
C ILE A 95 -2.65 21.72 5.84
N ALA A 96 -3.76 20.98 5.64
CA ALA A 96 -4.90 21.48 4.90
C ALA A 96 -5.51 22.73 5.54
N LEU A 97 -5.67 22.76 6.87
CA LEU A 97 -6.17 23.90 7.62
C LEU A 97 -5.23 25.10 7.54
N PHE A 98 -3.94 24.86 7.70
CA PHE A 98 -2.92 25.91 7.63
C PHE A 98 -2.84 26.52 6.22
N PHE A 99 -2.87 25.68 5.18
CA PHE A 99 -2.75 26.13 3.79
C PHE A 99 -4.04 26.74 3.23
N ALA A 100 -5.21 26.49 3.83
CA ALA A 100 -6.46 27.14 3.42
C ALA A 100 -6.34 28.68 3.50
N GLY A 101 -5.58 29.19 4.48
CA GLY A 101 -5.35 30.65 4.65
C GLY A 101 -4.19 31.24 3.82
N ILE A 102 -3.30 30.40 3.29
CA ILE A 102 -2.04 30.87 2.67
C ILE A 102 -1.95 30.50 1.17
N ARG A 103 -2.99 29.90 0.61
CA ARG A 103 -3.02 29.40 -0.77
C ARG A 103 -2.70 30.47 -1.83
N GLN A 104 -2.94 31.74 -1.53
CA GLN A 104 -2.67 32.88 -2.44
C GLN A 104 -1.26 33.44 -2.29
N ASN A 105 -0.45 32.93 -1.37
CA ASN A 105 0.92 33.41 -1.20
C ASN A 105 1.82 32.89 -2.33
N PRO A 106 2.48 33.77 -3.11
CA PRO A 106 3.30 33.37 -4.26
C PRO A 106 4.49 32.48 -3.88
N VAL A 107 5.04 32.61 -2.68
CA VAL A 107 6.13 31.76 -2.18
C VAL A 107 5.66 30.32 -1.96
N VAL A 108 4.46 30.17 -1.41
CA VAL A 108 3.83 28.84 -1.19
C VAL A 108 3.51 28.17 -2.53
N ASP A 109 2.96 28.91 -3.49
CA ASP A 109 2.67 28.40 -4.83
C ASP A 109 3.95 27.97 -5.55
N ALA A 110 5.02 28.77 -5.46
CA ALA A 110 6.33 28.42 -6.00
C ALA A 110 6.91 27.15 -5.36
N ALA A 111 6.79 26.98 -4.05
CA ALA A 111 7.22 25.77 -3.34
C ALA A 111 6.45 24.53 -3.82
N PHE A 112 5.13 24.62 -3.96
CA PHE A 112 4.31 23.50 -4.50
C PHE A 112 4.66 23.18 -5.95
N LYS A 113 4.90 24.18 -6.79
CA LYS A 113 5.36 23.98 -8.16
C LYS A 113 6.71 23.26 -8.20
N GLY A 114 7.64 23.62 -7.30
CA GLY A 114 8.93 22.96 -7.16
C GLY A 114 8.83 21.49 -6.69
N MET A 115 7.81 21.13 -5.91
CA MET A 115 7.60 19.75 -5.43
C MET A 115 6.94 18.83 -6.48
N ARG A 116 6.27 19.36 -7.51
CA ARG A 116 5.59 18.54 -8.54
C ARG A 116 6.51 17.52 -9.21
N PRO A 117 7.74 17.83 -9.63
CA PRO A 117 8.63 16.83 -10.22
C PRO A 117 8.99 15.69 -9.27
N ALA A 118 9.13 15.99 -7.96
CA ALA A 118 9.41 14.97 -6.95
C ALA A 118 8.24 13.98 -6.81
N VAL A 119 6.98 14.46 -6.84
CA VAL A 119 5.79 13.59 -6.82
C VAL A 119 5.74 12.69 -8.06
N VAL A 120 6.04 13.24 -9.23
CA VAL A 120 6.14 12.46 -10.48
C VAL A 120 7.22 11.38 -10.36
N ALA A 121 8.38 11.71 -9.82
CA ALA A 121 9.47 10.76 -9.60
C ALA A 121 9.06 9.63 -8.64
N LEU A 122 8.30 9.94 -7.57
CA LEU A 122 7.77 8.93 -6.63
C LEU A 122 6.78 7.94 -7.29
N ILE A 123 6.09 8.36 -8.34
CA ILE A 123 5.19 7.48 -9.11
C ILE A 123 6.00 6.66 -10.13
N ILE A 124 6.98 7.28 -10.79
CA ILE A 124 7.77 6.61 -11.83
C ILE A 124 8.75 5.58 -11.24
N ALA A 125 9.35 5.86 -10.08
CA ALA A 125 10.35 4.97 -9.49
C ALA A 125 9.83 3.54 -9.23
N PRO A 126 8.67 3.30 -8.61
CA PRO A 126 8.08 1.97 -8.51
C PRO A 126 7.76 1.34 -9.86
N LEU A 127 7.30 2.13 -10.84
CA LEU A 127 7.01 1.65 -12.19
C LEU A 127 8.26 1.08 -12.86
N VAL A 128 9.38 1.81 -12.78
CA VAL A 128 10.68 1.35 -13.31
C VAL A 128 11.15 0.08 -12.58
N THR A 129 10.90 -0.01 -11.28
CA THR A 129 11.28 -1.20 -10.51
C THR A 129 10.44 -2.41 -10.90
N LEU A 130 9.14 -2.24 -11.12
CA LEU A 130 8.23 -3.31 -11.58
C LEU A 130 8.56 -3.80 -12.99
N THR A 131 9.02 -2.92 -13.89
CA THR A 131 9.38 -3.32 -15.27
C THR A 131 10.74 -4.01 -15.35
N ARG A 132 11.59 -3.90 -14.32
CA ARG A 132 12.86 -4.62 -14.25
C ARG A 132 12.62 -6.13 -14.15
N GLY A 133 13.04 -6.87 -15.17
CA GLY A 133 12.87 -8.33 -15.25
C GLY A 133 11.59 -8.78 -15.99
N MET A 134 10.74 -7.84 -16.44
CA MET A 134 9.63 -8.19 -17.33
C MET A 134 10.09 -8.35 -18.76
N HIS A 135 9.47 -9.33 -19.46
CA HIS A 135 9.71 -9.52 -20.89
C HIS A 135 9.20 -8.29 -21.68
N TRP A 136 9.93 -7.89 -22.71
CA TRP A 136 9.60 -6.70 -23.51
C TRP A 136 8.15 -6.69 -24.03
N SER A 137 7.63 -7.85 -24.43
CA SER A 137 6.24 -8.00 -24.86
C SER A 137 5.21 -7.59 -23.80
N MET A 138 5.50 -7.87 -22.52
CA MET A 138 4.64 -7.46 -21.39
C MET A 138 4.66 -5.94 -21.18
N ILE A 139 5.81 -5.32 -21.39
CA ILE A 139 5.95 -3.86 -21.27
C ILE A 139 5.15 -3.18 -22.40
N VAL A 140 5.25 -3.69 -23.63
CA VAL A 140 4.49 -3.18 -24.76
C VAL A 140 2.99 -3.36 -24.54
N LEU A 141 2.56 -4.52 -24.04
CA LEU A 141 1.16 -4.79 -23.71
C LEU A 141 0.66 -3.82 -22.63
N ALA A 142 1.44 -3.62 -21.55
CA ALA A 142 1.08 -2.68 -20.49
C ALA A 142 0.96 -1.23 -21.00
N ALA A 143 1.89 -0.80 -21.88
CA ALA A 143 1.84 0.51 -22.49
C ALA A 143 0.62 0.67 -23.43
N ALA A 144 0.30 -0.37 -24.21
CA ALA A 144 -0.88 -0.38 -25.06
C ALA A 144 -2.18 -0.30 -24.26
N LEU A 145 -2.28 -1.06 -23.17
CA LEU A 145 -3.43 -1.01 -22.26
C LEU A 145 -3.55 0.36 -21.55
N ALA A 146 -2.44 0.95 -21.14
CA ALA A 146 -2.43 2.29 -20.56
C ALA A 146 -2.91 3.36 -21.57
N GLY A 147 -2.46 3.26 -22.83
CA GLY A 147 -2.92 4.12 -23.91
C GLY A 147 -4.42 3.94 -24.21
N LEU A 148 -4.90 2.70 -24.19
CA LEU A 148 -6.31 2.38 -24.39
C LEU A 148 -7.20 2.97 -23.27
N ILE A 149 -6.74 2.86 -22.01
CA ILE A 149 -7.40 3.47 -20.85
C ILE A 149 -7.49 4.98 -21.03
N TRP A 150 -6.38 5.60 -21.43
CA TRP A 150 -6.31 7.05 -21.62
C TRP A 150 -7.25 7.53 -22.74
N TRP A 151 -7.29 6.83 -23.87
CA TRP A 151 -8.04 7.28 -25.03
C TRP A 151 -9.54 6.97 -24.93
N LEU A 152 -9.92 5.79 -24.44
CA LEU A 152 -11.32 5.38 -24.32
C LEU A 152 -11.97 5.74 -22.98
N GLY A 153 -11.21 6.22 -21.99
CA GLY A 153 -11.73 6.52 -20.65
C GLY A 153 -12.25 5.29 -19.91
N LEU A 154 -11.77 4.09 -20.29
CA LEU A 154 -12.22 2.84 -19.69
C LEU A 154 -11.77 2.73 -18.23
N SER A 155 -12.65 2.19 -17.39
CA SER A 155 -12.28 1.88 -15.99
C SER A 155 -11.18 0.81 -15.95
N PRO A 156 -10.06 1.05 -15.22
CA PRO A 156 -9.03 0.03 -15.02
C PRO A 156 -9.56 -1.29 -14.46
N VAL A 157 -10.64 -1.23 -13.68
CA VAL A 157 -11.31 -2.41 -13.10
C VAL A 157 -11.91 -3.31 -14.18
N LEU A 158 -12.49 -2.73 -15.22
CA LEU A 158 -13.04 -3.51 -16.35
C LEU A 158 -11.93 -4.24 -17.11
N ILE A 159 -10.78 -3.60 -17.31
CA ILE A 159 -9.64 -4.22 -17.99
C ILE A 159 -9.06 -5.36 -17.15
N LEU A 160 -8.96 -5.18 -15.83
CA LEU A 160 -8.53 -6.25 -14.91
C LEU A 160 -9.51 -7.43 -14.94
N ALA A 161 -10.82 -7.17 -14.89
CA ALA A 161 -11.85 -8.21 -14.96
C ALA A 161 -11.82 -8.96 -16.29
N ALA A 162 -11.68 -8.23 -17.40
CA ALA A 162 -11.55 -8.82 -18.74
C ALA A 162 -10.27 -9.65 -18.88
N GLY A 163 -9.14 -9.15 -18.36
CA GLY A 163 -7.87 -9.87 -18.36
C GLY A 163 -7.91 -11.14 -17.52
N ALA A 164 -8.52 -11.09 -16.34
CA ALA A 164 -8.72 -12.26 -15.48
C ALA A 164 -9.64 -13.30 -16.18
N GLY A 165 -10.74 -12.86 -16.77
CA GLY A 165 -11.63 -13.74 -17.54
C GLY A 165 -10.93 -14.39 -18.73
N ALA A 166 -10.17 -13.63 -19.50
CA ALA A 166 -9.38 -14.15 -20.62
C ALA A 166 -8.33 -15.17 -20.17
N GLY A 167 -7.65 -14.91 -19.03
CA GLY A 167 -6.68 -15.83 -18.43
C GLY A 167 -7.31 -17.16 -18.03
N ILE A 168 -8.47 -17.14 -17.38
CA ILE A 168 -9.21 -18.35 -16.97
C ILE A 168 -9.63 -19.15 -18.21
N VAL A 169 -10.19 -18.50 -19.22
CA VAL A 169 -10.61 -19.17 -20.47
C VAL A 169 -9.42 -19.81 -21.18
N TRP A 170 -8.30 -19.11 -21.23
CA TRP A 170 -7.06 -19.62 -21.82
C TRP A 170 -6.56 -20.89 -21.12
N GLU A 171 -6.50 -20.87 -19.78
CA GLU A 171 -6.03 -22.00 -18.99
C GLU A 171 -6.95 -23.21 -19.10
N LEU A 172 -8.26 -23.01 -19.06
CA LEU A 172 -9.25 -24.08 -19.30
C LEU A 172 -9.14 -24.68 -20.70
N SER A 173 -8.82 -23.87 -21.72
CA SER A 173 -8.64 -24.32 -23.08
C SER A 173 -7.37 -25.17 -23.26
N ILE A 174 -6.27 -24.80 -22.59
CA ILE A 174 -5.01 -25.57 -22.61
C ILE A 174 -5.16 -26.86 -21.82
N ALA A 175 -5.77 -26.80 -20.63
CA ALA A 175 -6.00 -27.98 -19.79
C ALA A 175 -6.87 -29.02 -20.50
N LYS A 176 -7.80 -28.60 -21.39
CA LYS A 176 -8.61 -29.48 -22.20
C LYS A 176 -7.81 -30.16 -23.33
N LYS A 177 -6.79 -29.46 -23.86
CA LYS A 177 -5.93 -29.98 -24.94
C LYS A 177 -4.84 -30.93 -24.44
N SER A 178 -4.48 -30.86 -23.17
CA SER A 178 -3.50 -31.78 -22.51
C SER A 178 -4.12 -33.09 -22.04
N LYS A 179 -5.43 -33.25 -22.10
CA LYS A 179 -6.16 -34.48 -21.72
C LYS A 179 -6.63 -35.32 -22.91
N GLN A 180 -6.34 -34.90 -24.13
CA GLN A 180 -6.48 -35.68 -25.38
C GLN A 180 -5.13 -36.13 -25.90
#